data_f0d1c8b2b227191c8d2a8dfa9d19ad3a
#
_entry.id   f0d1c8b2b227191c8d2a8dfa9d19ad3a
#
_cell.length_a   1.000
_cell.length_b   1.000
_cell.length_c   1.000
_cell.angle_alpha   90.00
_cell.angle_beta   90.00
_cell.angle_gamma   90.00
#
_symmetry.space_group_name_H-M   'P 1'
#
loop_
_entity.id
_entity.type
_entity.pdbx_description
1 polymer ?
#
loop_
_entity_poly.entity_id
_entity_poly.type
_entity_poly.pdbx_seq_one_letter_code
_entity_poly.pdbx_strand_id
1 'polypeptide(L)'
;FLTGGTSGSDTYIGNIDATGDIITYDTVGKGVKKVVYYNQGEDPWATMSYGASTIKASGCGPTSLAIVVSTLTGQTVTPEMTCAFSIANGEYIYGLGTCHSFPMNAAHHWGLNCERVGKDRMGAVVNALKDGKMVVEICEAYTITGSGSGHFIVLTGVTK
;
A
#
# COMPACT_ATOMS: atom_id res chain seq x y z
N PHE A 1 -2.08 9.63 -5.05
CA PHE A 1 -2.92 8.59 -5.67
C PHE A 1 -2.03 7.65 -6.47
N LEU A 2 -2.35 6.37 -6.41
CA LEU A 2 -1.71 5.35 -7.20
C LEU A 2 -2.72 4.82 -8.21
N THR A 3 -2.36 4.84 -9.49
CA THR A 3 -3.21 4.37 -10.58
C THR A 3 -2.45 3.37 -11.43
N GLY A 4 -3.11 2.25 -11.75
CA GLY A 4 -2.62 1.34 -12.78
C GLY A 4 -2.86 1.96 -14.16
N GLY A 5 -1.85 1.92 -15.01
CA GLY A 5 -1.92 2.42 -16.39
C GLY A 5 -2.41 1.39 -17.38
N THR A 6 -3.62 0.81 -17.20
CA THR A 6 -4.28 0.05 -18.26
C THR A 6 -5.79 0.24 -18.16
N SER A 7 -6.37 0.66 -19.27
CA SER A 7 -7.81 0.73 -19.46
C SER A 7 -8.43 -0.65 -19.34
N GLY A 8 -9.46 -0.71 -18.53
CA GLY A 8 -10.57 -1.65 -18.52
C GLY A 8 -10.38 -3.02 -19.13
N SER A 9 -10.26 -3.99 -18.30
CA SER A 9 -10.93 -5.29 -18.37
C SER A 9 -10.87 -5.86 -16.96
N ASP A 10 -11.83 -6.67 -16.60
CA ASP A 10 -11.84 -7.40 -15.34
C ASP A 10 -10.46 -8.00 -15.12
N THR A 11 -9.65 -7.37 -14.26
CA THR A 11 -8.30 -7.85 -13.99
C THR A 11 -8.47 -9.14 -13.22
N TYR A 12 -8.41 -10.24 -13.95
CA TYR A 12 -8.31 -11.57 -13.37
C TYR A 12 -6.99 -11.59 -12.58
N ILE A 13 -7.10 -11.45 -11.27
CA ILE A 13 -5.99 -11.71 -10.37
C ILE A 13 -5.83 -13.23 -10.41
N GLY A 14 -4.95 -13.69 -11.32
CA GLY A 14 -4.61 -15.11 -11.41
C GLY A 14 -4.13 -15.61 -10.06
N ASN A 15 -4.25 -16.92 -9.83
CA ASN A 15 -3.86 -17.60 -8.61
C ASN A 15 -2.66 -16.95 -7.93
N ILE A 16 -2.93 -16.15 -6.91
CA ILE A 16 -1.89 -15.65 -6.02
C ILE A 16 -1.61 -16.81 -5.08
N ASP A 17 -0.54 -17.51 -5.37
CA ASP A 17 -0.06 -18.56 -4.50
C ASP A 17 0.18 -18.00 -3.11
N ALA A 18 -0.63 -18.38 -2.17
CA ALA A 18 -0.47 -18.42 -0.71
C ALA A 18 0.07 -17.20 0.07
N THR A 19 0.28 -16.02 -0.54
CA THR A 19 0.99 -14.92 0.11
C THR A 19 0.17 -13.66 0.35
N GLY A 20 -1.04 -13.58 -0.19
CA GLY A 20 -1.96 -12.49 0.09
C GLY A 20 -3.40 -12.99 0.02
N ASP A 21 -4.20 -12.60 1.00
CA ASP A 21 -5.64 -12.85 0.99
C ASP A 21 -6.34 -11.89 0.02
N ILE A 22 -7.42 -12.34 -0.60
CA ILE A 22 -8.27 -11.46 -1.39
C ILE A 22 -9.46 -11.02 -0.54
N ILE A 23 -9.52 -9.73 -0.25
CA ILE A 23 -10.65 -9.13 0.45
C ILE A 23 -11.57 -8.44 -0.56
N THR A 24 -12.87 -8.69 -0.44
CA THR A 24 -13.89 -8.07 -1.29
C THR A 24 -14.66 -6.99 -0.53
N TYR A 25 -14.80 -5.83 -1.16
CA TYR A 25 -15.51 -4.68 -0.60
C TYR A 25 -16.70 -4.26 -1.49
N ASP A 26 -17.79 -3.81 -0.88
CA ASP A 26 -18.89 -3.14 -1.58
C ASP A 26 -18.60 -1.64 -1.66
N THR A 27 -17.93 -1.23 -2.73
CA THR A 27 -17.50 0.14 -2.95
C THR A 27 -18.44 0.90 -3.89
N VAL A 28 -18.51 2.21 -3.68
CA VAL A 28 -19.28 3.14 -4.52
C VAL A 28 -18.49 3.53 -5.78
N GLY A 29 -19.18 3.69 -6.90
CA GLY A 29 -18.59 4.12 -8.16
C GLY A 29 -17.74 3.02 -8.80
N LYS A 30 -16.57 3.39 -9.30
CA LYS A 30 -15.56 2.48 -9.86
C LYS A 30 -14.53 2.01 -8.83
N GLY A 31 -14.83 2.17 -7.53
CA GLY A 31 -13.92 1.82 -6.45
C GLY A 31 -13.45 0.37 -6.53
N VAL A 32 -12.25 0.12 -6.07
CA VAL A 32 -11.63 -1.22 -6.08
C VAL A 32 -12.45 -2.17 -5.22
N LYS A 33 -12.92 -3.25 -5.81
CA LYS A 33 -13.78 -4.24 -5.14
C LYS A 33 -13.00 -5.41 -4.56
N LYS A 34 -11.93 -5.82 -5.23
CA LYS A 34 -11.08 -6.93 -4.81
C LYS A 34 -9.70 -6.37 -4.50
N VAL A 35 -9.23 -6.59 -3.31
CA VAL A 35 -7.95 -6.09 -2.80
C VAL A 35 -7.10 -7.27 -2.39
N VAL A 36 -5.86 -7.29 -2.87
CA VAL A 36 -4.83 -8.20 -2.35
C VAL A 36 -4.37 -7.66 -1.01
N TYR A 37 -4.59 -8.41 0.04
CA TYR A 37 -4.30 -8.00 1.40
C TYR A 37 -3.05 -8.71 1.93
N TYR A 38 -2.14 -7.95 2.51
CA TYR A 38 -1.01 -8.42 3.27
C TYR A 38 -1.06 -7.83 4.67
N ASN A 39 -0.80 -8.64 5.68
CA ASN A 39 -0.67 -8.19 7.06
C ASN A 39 0.81 -8.25 7.48
N GLN A 40 1.42 -7.10 7.74
CA GLN A 40 2.82 -7.05 8.20
C GLN A 40 3.06 -7.78 9.52
N GLY A 41 2.01 -7.96 10.32
CA GLY A 41 2.05 -8.61 11.63
C GLY A 41 1.90 -10.12 11.61
N GLU A 42 1.66 -10.73 10.43
CA GLU A 42 1.44 -12.17 10.24
C GLU A 42 2.58 -12.83 9.47
N ASP A 43 2.70 -14.13 9.66
CA ASP A 43 3.68 -14.92 8.89
C ASP A 43 3.25 -15.02 7.41
N PRO A 44 4.23 -15.13 6.50
CA PRO A 44 5.68 -15.26 6.74
C PRO A 44 6.42 -13.93 7.00
N TRP A 45 5.74 -12.79 6.92
CA TRP A 45 6.36 -11.45 6.90
C TRP A 45 6.84 -10.98 8.26
N ALA A 46 6.08 -11.29 9.33
CA ALA A 46 6.23 -10.66 10.65
C ALA A 46 7.66 -10.67 11.18
N THR A 47 8.36 -11.78 11.03
CA THR A 47 9.71 -11.99 11.55
C THR A 47 10.83 -11.68 10.57
N MET A 48 10.50 -11.39 9.31
CA MET A 48 11.49 -11.05 8.29
C MET A 48 12.16 -9.71 8.62
N SER A 49 13.46 -9.62 8.33
CA SER A 49 14.24 -8.41 8.59
C SER A 49 13.82 -7.26 7.68
N TYR A 50 13.72 -6.05 8.24
CA TYR A 50 13.60 -4.81 7.52
C TYR A 50 14.58 -3.80 8.12
N GLY A 51 15.75 -3.68 7.50
CA GLY A 51 16.88 -2.92 8.04
C GLY A 51 17.31 -3.48 9.39
N ALA A 52 17.38 -2.61 10.41
CA ALA A 52 17.71 -3.00 11.78
C ALA A 52 16.47 -3.45 12.60
N SER A 53 15.32 -3.64 11.93
CA SER A 53 14.05 -3.98 12.55
C SER A 53 13.43 -5.19 11.85
N THR A 54 12.14 -5.43 12.08
CA THR A 54 11.35 -6.45 11.36
C THR A 54 10.24 -5.80 10.54
N ILE A 55 9.69 -6.53 9.57
CA ILE A 55 8.53 -6.06 8.80
C ILE A 55 7.36 -5.77 9.74
N LYS A 56 7.11 -6.62 10.75
CA LYS A 56 6.09 -6.38 11.77
C LYS A 56 6.23 -5.02 12.45
N ALA A 57 7.44 -4.64 12.81
CA ALA A 57 7.68 -3.45 13.61
C ALA A 57 7.76 -2.15 12.79
N SER A 58 8.22 -2.21 11.53
CA SER A 58 8.57 -1.02 10.75
C SER A 58 8.12 -1.08 9.28
N GLY A 59 7.49 -2.16 8.84
CA GLY A 59 7.19 -2.44 7.43
C GLY A 59 5.85 -1.89 6.93
N CYS A 60 5.17 -0.98 7.65
CA CYS A 60 3.86 -0.48 7.25
C CYS A 60 3.86 0.21 5.87
N GLY A 61 4.87 1.01 5.56
CA GLY A 61 5.02 1.65 4.25
C GLY A 61 5.19 0.65 3.11
N PRO A 62 6.20 -0.23 3.16
CA PRO A 62 6.39 -1.28 2.17
C PRO A 62 5.18 -2.21 2.04
N THR A 63 4.56 -2.65 3.14
CA THR A 63 3.36 -3.50 3.08
C THR A 63 2.20 -2.79 2.41
N SER A 64 1.99 -1.51 2.70
CA SER A 64 0.97 -0.69 2.02
C SER A 64 1.22 -0.59 0.51
N LEU A 65 2.47 -0.40 0.10
CA LEU A 65 2.82 -0.39 -1.32
C LEU A 65 2.61 -1.76 -1.98
N ALA A 66 2.98 -2.86 -1.31
CA ALA A 66 2.77 -4.22 -1.81
C ALA A 66 1.28 -4.50 -2.08
N ILE A 67 0.39 -4.12 -1.16
CA ILE A 67 -1.07 -4.21 -1.32
C ILE A 67 -1.52 -3.47 -2.58
N VAL A 68 -1.11 -2.22 -2.74
CA VAL A 68 -1.53 -1.37 -3.86
C VAL A 68 -1.00 -1.90 -5.19
N VAL A 69 0.28 -2.25 -5.25
CA VAL A 69 0.90 -2.78 -6.49
C VAL A 69 0.24 -4.09 -6.89
N SER A 70 0.13 -5.05 -5.98
CA SER A 70 -0.48 -6.35 -6.29
C SER A 70 -1.94 -6.19 -6.73
N THR A 71 -2.69 -5.31 -6.08
CA THR A 71 -4.10 -5.07 -6.40
C THR A 71 -4.28 -4.41 -7.78
N LEU A 72 -3.52 -3.37 -8.09
CA LEU A 72 -3.72 -2.57 -9.31
C LEU A 72 -3.04 -3.15 -10.54
N THR A 73 -1.98 -3.92 -10.38
CA THR A 73 -1.22 -4.48 -11.52
C THR A 73 -1.49 -5.95 -11.77
N GLY A 74 -2.04 -6.68 -10.80
CA GLY A 74 -2.17 -8.14 -10.83
C GLY A 74 -0.83 -8.89 -10.67
N GLN A 75 0.26 -8.19 -10.42
CA GLN A 75 1.56 -8.80 -10.13
C GLN A 75 1.59 -9.25 -8.67
N THR A 76 2.25 -10.37 -8.37
CA THR A 76 2.53 -10.75 -6.99
C THR A 76 3.74 -9.97 -6.49
N VAL A 77 3.49 -8.90 -5.75
CA VAL A 77 4.52 -8.08 -5.12
C VAL A 77 4.34 -8.14 -3.61
N THR A 78 5.26 -8.82 -2.94
CA THR A 78 5.13 -9.12 -1.51
C THR A 78 5.72 -8.01 -0.62
N PRO A 79 5.36 -7.96 0.68
CA PRO A 79 6.00 -7.07 1.65
C PRO A 79 7.52 -7.22 1.71
N GLU A 80 8.04 -8.43 1.55
CA GLU A 80 9.48 -8.69 1.49
C GLU A 80 10.14 -7.97 0.31
N MET A 81 9.53 -8.07 -0.88
CA MET A 81 10.06 -7.44 -2.10
C MET A 81 10.09 -5.91 -1.97
N THR A 82 9.03 -5.32 -1.45
CA THR A 82 8.95 -3.86 -1.25
C THR A 82 9.86 -3.37 -0.13
N CYS A 83 10.08 -4.16 0.92
CA CYS A 83 11.08 -3.88 1.96
C CYS A 83 12.50 -3.93 1.40
N ALA A 84 12.83 -4.95 0.61
CA ALA A 84 14.13 -5.06 -0.06
C ALA A 84 14.38 -3.88 -1.00
N PHE A 85 13.38 -3.48 -1.77
CA PHE A 85 13.45 -2.30 -2.64
C PHE A 85 13.69 -1.01 -1.83
N SER A 86 12.96 -0.83 -0.72
CA SER A 86 13.11 0.33 0.16
C SER A 86 14.55 0.46 0.70
N ILE A 87 15.13 -0.65 1.17
CA ILE A 87 16.52 -0.66 1.66
C ILE A 87 17.50 -0.34 0.53
N ALA A 88 17.35 -0.99 -0.62
CA ALA A 88 18.25 -0.83 -1.76
C ALA A 88 18.26 0.62 -2.31
N ASN A 89 17.17 1.36 -2.14
CA ASN A 89 17.03 2.73 -2.62
C ASN A 89 17.17 3.80 -1.51
N GLY A 90 17.63 3.42 -0.31
CA GLY A 90 17.86 4.37 0.78
C GLY A 90 16.58 4.97 1.40
N GLU A 91 15.45 4.29 1.24
CA GLU A 91 14.15 4.74 1.77
C GLU A 91 13.83 4.17 3.17
N TYR A 92 14.75 3.39 3.74
CA TYR A 92 14.69 2.95 5.13
C TYR A 92 15.47 3.91 6.03
N ILE A 93 14.86 4.38 7.11
CA ILE A 93 15.50 5.22 8.13
C ILE A 93 15.65 4.44 9.43
N TYR A 94 16.87 4.32 9.91
CA TYR A 94 17.16 3.62 11.17
C TYR A 94 16.32 4.20 12.34
N GLY A 95 15.61 3.33 13.04
CA GLY A 95 14.76 3.70 14.18
C GLY A 95 13.43 4.37 13.84
N LEU A 96 13.20 4.76 12.58
CA LEU A 96 11.96 5.43 12.15
C LEU A 96 11.16 4.62 11.13
N GLY A 97 11.78 3.65 10.46
CA GLY A 97 11.12 2.81 9.46
C GLY A 97 11.26 3.36 8.04
N THR A 98 10.15 3.59 7.36
CA THR A 98 10.11 3.96 5.93
C THR A 98 9.98 5.47 5.73
N CYS A 99 10.76 6.02 4.79
CA CYS A 99 10.59 7.42 4.36
C CYS A 99 9.18 7.69 3.86
N HIS A 100 8.66 8.88 4.14
CA HIS A 100 7.34 9.31 3.63
C HIS A 100 7.28 9.43 2.10
N SER A 101 8.43 9.64 1.45
CA SER A 101 8.56 9.68 -0.01
C SER A 101 8.47 8.31 -0.68
N PHE A 102 8.66 7.23 0.07
CA PHE A 102 8.79 5.88 -0.46
C PHE A 102 7.67 5.47 -1.43
N PRO A 103 6.37 5.64 -1.12
CA PRO A 103 5.32 5.23 -2.05
C PRO A 103 5.38 5.93 -3.41
N MET A 104 5.78 7.21 -3.42
CA MET A 104 5.95 7.98 -4.65
C MET A 104 7.17 7.52 -5.45
N ASN A 105 8.31 7.35 -4.78
CA ASN A 105 9.55 6.99 -5.43
C ASN A 105 9.52 5.55 -5.97
N ALA A 106 8.86 4.65 -5.25
CA ALA A 106 8.81 3.24 -5.59
C ALA A 106 7.68 2.85 -6.57
N ALA A 107 6.58 3.60 -6.63
CA ALA A 107 5.40 3.25 -7.44
C ALA A 107 5.75 3.02 -8.93
N HIS A 108 6.60 3.87 -9.49
CA HIS A 108 7.02 3.78 -10.89
C HIS A 108 7.79 2.50 -11.22
N HIS A 109 8.52 1.95 -10.25
CA HIS A 109 9.25 0.70 -10.44
C HIS A 109 8.32 -0.45 -10.86
N TRP A 110 7.09 -0.45 -10.33
CA TRP A 110 6.06 -1.45 -10.63
C TRP A 110 5.01 -0.96 -11.65
N GLY A 111 5.30 0.10 -12.40
CA GLY A 111 4.43 0.59 -13.48
C GLY A 111 3.22 1.40 -13.00
N LEU A 112 3.22 1.90 -11.77
CA LEU A 112 2.15 2.75 -11.26
C LEU A 112 2.52 4.24 -11.39
N ASN A 113 1.50 5.05 -11.68
CA ASN A 113 1.60 6.50 -11.55
C ASN A 113 1.17 6.93 -10.14
N CYS A 114 1.91 7.84 -9.53
CA CYS A 114 1.64 8.34 -8.19
C CYS A 114 1.58 9.85 -8.16
N GLU A 115 0.57 10.38 -7.48
CA GLU A 115 0.38 11.81 -7.25
C GLU A 115 0.25 12.08 -5.75
N ARG A 116 0.93 13.12 -5.25
CA ARG A 116 0.81 13.55 -3.86
C ARG A 116 -0.38 14.48 -3.70
N VAL A 117 -1.18 14.25 -2.66
CA VAL A 117 -2.34 15.08 -2.30
C VAL A 117 -2.15 15.60 -0.88
N GLY A 118 -2.37 16.90 -0.69
CA GLY A 118 -2.30 17.53 0.62
C GLY A 118 -3.48 17.16 1.51
N LYS A 119 -3.28 17.21 2.82
CA LYS A 119 -4.26 16.82 3.85
C LYS A 119 -5.57 17.63 3.85
N ASP A 120 -5.56 18.80 3.28
CA ASP A 120 -6.71 19.70 3.15
C ASP A 120 -7.62 19.37 1.94
N ARG A 121 -7.25 18.34 1.16
CA ARG A 121 -7.94 17.96 -0.08
C ARG A 121 -8.72 16.65 0.03
N MET A 122 -9.42 16.43 1.12
CA MET A 122 -10.19 15.19 1.36
C MET A 122 -11.21 14.90 0.24
N GLY A 123 -11.83 15.93 -0.34
CA GLY A 123 -12.74 15.75 -1.48
C GLY A 123 -12.06 15.13 -2.70
N ALA A 124 -10.79 15.48 -2.96
CA ALA A 124 -10.01 14.85 -4.04
C ALA A 124 -9.69 13.39 -3.74
N VAL A 125 -9.40 13.06 -2.47
CA VAL A 125 -9.20 11.68 -2.02
C VAL A 125 -10.45 10.83 -2.26
N VAL A 126 -11.61 11.31 -1.83
CA VAL A 126 -12.90 10.60 -2.02
C VAL A 126 -13.21 10.39 -3.50
N ASN A 127 -13.00 11.41 -4.34
CA ASN A 127 -13.22 11.29 -5.78
C ASN A 127 -12.26 10.28 -6.41
N ALA A 128 -10.98 10.30 -6.04
CA ALA A 128 -10.00 9.33 -6.52
C ALA A 128 -10.38 7.89 -6.17
N LEU A 129 -10.82 7.64 -4.94
CA LEU A 129 -11.29 6.31 -4.51
C LEU A 129 -12.54 5.87 -5.30
N LYS A 130 -13.49 6.79 -5.58
CA LYS A 130 -14.65 6.51 -6.42
C LYS A 130 -14.30 6.24 -7.89
N ASP A 131 -13.17 6.77 -8.36
CA ASP A 131 -12.63 6.54 -9.70
C ASP A 131 -11.76 5.28 -9.82
N GLY A 132 -11.66 4.47 -8.77
CA GLY A 132 -10.89 3.22 -8.76
C GLY A 132 -9.40 3.38 -8.49
N LYS A 133 -8.98 4.55 -8.01
CA LYS A 133 -7.61 4.75 -7.52
C LYS A 133 -7.51 4.24 -6.08
N MET A 134 -6.31 3.86 -5.67
CA MET A 134 -6.00 3.57 -4.27
C MET A 134 -5.15 4.68 -3.69
N VAL A 135 -5.25 4.88 -2.37
CA VAL A 135 -4.52 5.93 -1.67
C VAL A 135 -3.68 5.30 -0.57
N VAL A 136 -2.38 5.59 -0.56
CA VAL A 136 -1.53 5.34 0.60
C VAL A 136 -1.52 6.61 1.43
N GLU A 137 -2.06 6.52 2.63
CA GLU A 137 -2.15 7.62 3.58
C GLU A 137 -1.10 7.47 4.67
N ILE A 138 -0.49 8.58 5.06
CA ILE A 138 0.42 8.66 6.18
C ILE A 138 -0.34 9.29 7.34
N CYS A 139 -0.67 8.49 8.33
CA CYS A 139 -1.34 8.94 9.55
C CYS A 139 -0.31 9.44 10.55
N GLU A 140 -0.63 10.54 11.21
CA GLU A 140 0.20 11.08 12.30
C GLU A 140 0.18 10.13 13.52
N ALA A 141 1.18 10.28 14.39
CA ALA A 141 1.26 9.54 15.64
C ALA A 141 -0.06 9.66 16.45
N TYR A 142 -0.39 8.57 17.13
CA TYR A 142 -1.60 8.45 17.99
C TYR A 142 -2.97 8.50 17.27
N THR A 143 -3.02 8.70 15.95
CA THR A 143 -4.29 8.83 15.23
C THR A 143 -5.04 7.50 15.07
N ILE A 144 -4.33 6.45 14.70
CA ILE A 144 -4.95 5.14 14.41
C ILE A 144 -4.43 4.04 15.33
N THR A 145 -3.11 3.96 15.51
CA THR A 145 -2.49 2.84 16.24
C THR A 145 -2.34 3.11 17.73
N GLY A 146 -2.57 4.33 18.19
CA GLY A 146 -2.27 4.75 19.56
C GLY A 146 -0.78 4.77 19.91
N SER A 147 0.09 4.49 18.93
CA SER A 147 1.55 4.54 19.11
C SER A 147 2.10 5.93 18.85
N GLY A 148 3.27 6.24 19.42
CA GLY A 148 3.97 7.52 19.24
C GLY A 148 4.65 7.68 17.88
N SER A 149 4.51 6.73 16.95
CA SER A 149 5.02 6.80 15.58
C SER A 149 3.90 6.91 14.57
N GLY A 150 4.17 7.55 13.43
CA GLY A 150 3.26 7.58 12.29
C GLY A 150 3.02 6.19 11.71
N HIS A 151 1.99 6.07 10.91
CA HIS A 151 1.62 4.79 10.29
C HIS A 151 1.16 4.99 8.85
N PHE A 152 1.52 4.06 7.97
CA PHE A 152 0.99 4.00 6.62
C PHE A 152 -0.24 3.09 6.60
N ILE A 153 -1.29 3.53 5.91
CA ILE A 153 -2.49 2.74 5.64
C ILE A 153 -2.88 2.82 4.18
N VAL A 154 -3.72 1.91 3.73
CA VAL A 154 -4.26 1.90 2.37
C VAL A 154 -5.76 2.15 2.42
N LEU A 155 -6.20 3.19 1.72
CA LEU A 155 -7.61 3.43 1.43
C LEU A 155 -7.92 2.83 0.07
N THR A 156 -8.92 1.96 0.02
CA THR A 156 -9.22 1.14 -1.16
C THR A 156 -10.50 1.56 -1.88
N GLY A 157 -11.38 2.27 -1.18
CA GLY A 157 -12.66 2.69 -1.73
C GLY A 157 -13.50 3.45 -0.73
N VAL A 158 -14.68 3.85 -1.19
CA VAL A 158 -15.72 4.47 -0.36
C VAL A 158 -16.91 3.51 -0.31
N THR A 159 -17.43 3.20 0.85
CA THR A 159 -18.65 2.43 1.06
C THR A 159 -19.87 3.36 1.25
N LYS A 160 -21.07 2.81 1.16
CA LYS A 160 -22.34 3.54 1.45
C LYS A 160 -22.47 3.80 2.94
#